data_8667a31a5423eb0db5b89e9b8169bafc
#
_entry.id   8667a31a5423eb0db5b89e9b8169bafc
#
_cell.length_a   1.000
_cell.length_b   1.000
_cell.length_c   1.000
_cell.angle_alpha   90.00
_cell.angle_beta   90.00
_cell.angle_gamma   90.00
#
_symmetry.space_group_name_H-M   'P 1'
#
loop_
_entity.id
_entity.type
_entity.pdbx_description
1 polymer ?
#
loop_
_entity_poly.entity_id
_entity_poly.type
_entity_poly.pdbx_seq_one_letter_code
_entity_poly.pdbx_strand_id
1 'polypeptide(L)'
;GNGWYNESTLDNWDWTVDNFGTGSFGTGPGNDITIGGNYIYTETSGAGSNKTATVNSLCVNTTNLTTPNIRFSYHMFGATMGTLELLVDDVVVWSQSGNLGDQWLTAQIPLPSDSNVLIQFRGLTGTSFTSDMALDELVVDDGIPAGCTDTLAANYSPTASVDDGSCTYVLGCTDSTANN
;
A
#
# COMPACT_ATOMS: atom_id res chain seq x y z
N GLY A 1 -13.94 4.25 16.54
CA GLY A 1 -12.74 4.62 15.79
C GLY A 1 -12.16 3.39 15.12
N ASN A 2 -11.66 3.51 13.91
CA ASN A 2 -11.20 2.39 13.08
C ASN A 2 -9.81 1.87 13.46
N GLY A 3 -9.32 2.14 14.67
CA GLY A 3 -7.99 1.69 15.10
C GLY A 3 -6.81 2.52 14.55
N TRP A 4 -7.08 3.61 13.82
CA TRP A 4 -6.08 4.54 13.29
C TRP A 4 -6.24 5.94 13.89
N TYR A 5 -5.13 6.65 14.15
CA TYR A 5 -5.14 8.00 14.71
C TYR A 5 -3.97 8.84 14.17
N ASN A 6 -4.17 10.14 13.98
CA ASN A 6 -3.09 11.07 13.63
C ASN A 6 -2.08 11.16 14.78
N GLU A 7 -0.80 11.26 14.41
CA GLU A 7 0.26 11.62 15.36
C GLU A 7 0.02 13.07 15.85
N SER A 8 0.19 13.33 17.11
CA SER A 8 -0.16 14.63 17.69
C SER A 8 1.03 15.47 18.14
N THR A 9 2.25 14.93 18.11
CA THR A 9 3.43 15.57 18.74
C THR A 9 4.70 15.55 17.91
N LEU A 10 4.85 14.55 17.02
CA LEU A 10 6.09 14.31 16.28
C LEU A 10 6.04 14.77 14.83
N ASP A 11 4.88 15.18 14.36
CA ASP A 11 4.68 15.72 13.01
C ASP A 11 4.07 17.12 13.05
N ASN A 12 3.74 17.69 11.90
CA ASN A 12 3.27 19.07 11.82
C ASN A 12 2.14 19.25 10.81
N TRP A 13 1.51 18.14 10.41
CA TRP A 13 0.35 18.10 9.55
C TRP A 13 -0.47 16.83 9.81
N ASP A 14 -1.76 16.83 9.45
CA ASP A 14 -2.68 15.72 9.73
C ASP A 14 -3.24 15.09 8.46
N TRP A 15 -3.57 13.80 8.54
CA TRP A 15 -4.42 13.12 7.58
C TRP A 15 -5.88 13.48 7.83
N THR A 16 -6.62 13.71 6.76
CA THR A 16 -8.03 14.11 6.78
C THR A 16 -8.88 13.04 6.07
N VAL A 17 -10.11 12.84 6.52
CA VAL A 17 -11.07 11.91 5.88
C VAL A 17 -11.85 12.63 4.81
N ASP A 18 -12.00 12.02 3.64
CA ASP A 18 -12.90 12.47 2.57
C ASP A 18 -13.57 11.28 1.87
N ASN A 19 -14.54 11.56 1.00
CA ASN A 19 -15.27 10.57 0.21
C ASN A 19 -15.53 11.00 -1.25
N PHE A 20 -15.11 12.23 -1.60
CA PHE A 20 -15.15 12.80 -2.95
C PHE A 20 -13.72 13.14 -3.41
N GLY A 21 -13.58 14.00 -4.42
CA GLY A 21 -12.28 14.51 -4.83
C GLY A 21 -11.71 15.50 -3.83
N THR A 22 -10.39 15.49 -3.65
CA THR A 22 -9.68 16.51 -2.85
C THR A 22 -10.00 17.90 -3.39
N GLY A 23 -10.02 18.91 -2.51
CA GLY A 23 -10.43 20.26 -2.85
C GLY A 23 -9.52 20.99 -3.85
N SER A 24 -8.34 20.44 -4.15
CA SER A 24 -7.31 21.03 -4.99
C SER A 24 -7.33 20.45 -6.41
N PHE A 25 -7.27 21.33 -7.42
CA PHE A 25 -7.21 20.91 -8.81
C PHE A 25 -5.84 20.31 -9.18
N GLY A 26 -5.86 19.15 -9.84
CA GLY A 26 -4.64 18.52 -10.40
C GLY A 26 -3.79 17.78 -9.37
N THR A 27 -4.39 17.37 -8.26
CA THR A 27 -3.76 16.55 -7.22
C THR A 27 -4.81 15.71 -6.48
N GLY A 28 -4.36 14.62 -5.86
CA GLY A 28 -5.21 13.69 -5.11
C GLY A 28 -6.21 12.91 -5.96
N PRO A 29 -6.97 11.98 -5.36
CA PRO A 29 -7.98 11.20 -6.05
C PRO A 29 -9.24 12.03 -6.34
N GLY A 30 -9.95 11.67 -7.41
CA GLY A 30 -11.26 12.21 -7.74
C GLY A 30 -12.40 11.60 -6.93
N ASN A 31 -12.21 10.41 -6.39
CA ASN A 31 -13.19 9.66 -5.58
C ASN A 31 -12.46 8.61 -4.75
N ASP A 32 -13.17 8.06 -3.76
CA ASP A 32 -12.83 6.82 -3.07
C ASP A 32 -12.63 5.65 -4.08
N ILE A 33 -11.80 4.67 -3.73
CA ILE A 33 -11.57 3.49 -4.59
C ILE A 33 -12.83 2.64 -4.70
N THR A 34 -13.65 2.59 -3.64
CA THR A 34 -14.96 1.95 -3.59
C THR A 34 -16.07 3.00 -3.56
N ILE A 35 -16.93 3.03 -4.57
CA ILE A 35 -17.98 4.05 -4.68
C ILE A 35 -18.80 4.16 -3.39
N GLY A 36 -18.75 5.32 -2.75
CA GLY A 36 -19.51 5.65 -1.54
C GLY A 36 -18.81 5.29 -0.22
N GLY A 37 -17.54 4.90 -0.26
CA GLY A 37 -16.69 4.73 0.91
C GLY A 37 -16.08 6.05 1.41
N ASN A 38 -15.01 5.94 2.19
CA ASN A 38 -14.19 7.05 2.66
C ASN A 38 -12.73 6.65 2.64
N TYR A 39 -11.89 7.56 2.21
CA TYR A 39 -10.43 7.44 2.25
C TYR A 39 -9.82 8.49 3.19
N ILE A 40 -8.55 8.36 3.51
CA ILE A 40 -7.78 9.41 4.20
C ILE A 40 -6.77 10.04 3.24
N TYR A 41 -6.53 11.33 3.38
CA TYR A 41 -5.56 12.04 2.54
C TYR A 41 -4.87 13.18 3.27
N THR A 42 -3.77 13.65 2.73
CA THR A 42 -3.08 14.86 3.20
C THR A 42 -3.55 16.05 2.35
N GLU A 43 -4.29 17.00 2.93
CA GLU A 43 -4.66 18.25 2.23
C GLU A 43 -3.48 19.22 2.28
N THR A 44 -2.82 19.42 1.15
CA THR A 44 -1.60 20.23 1.09
C THR A 44 -1.81 21.69 0.74
N SER A 45 -3.05 22.11 0.41
CA SER A 45 -3.39 23.51 0.20
C SER A 45 -3.23 24.30 1.51
N GLY A 46 -2.29 25.21 1.52
CA GLY A 46 -1.97 25.99 2.73
C GLY A 46 -1.01 25.32 3.71
N ALA A 47 -0.66 24.05 3.52
CA ALA A 47 0.32 23.36 4.36
C ALA A 47 1.73 23.94 4.25
N GLY A 48 2.07 24.46 3.07
CA GLY A 48 3.46 24.78 2.73
C GLY A 48 4.25 23.54 2.34
N SER A 49 5.54 23.71 2.05
CA SER A 49 6.42 22.61 1.68
C SER A 49 7.04 21.91 2.91
N ASN A 50 7.47 20.66 2.70
CA ASN A 50 8.20 19.84 3.68
C ASN A 50 7.43 19.64 5.00
N LYS A 51 6.14 19.41 4.90
CA LYS A 51 5.31 18.98 6.02
C LYS A 51 5.28 17.46 6.12
N THR A 52 5.15 16.98 7.33
CA THR A 52 5.04 15.56 7.65
C THR A 52 3.69 15.32 8.31
N ALA A 53 2.94 14.35 7.80
CA ALA A 53 1.69 13.88 8.38
C ALA A 53 1.82 12.37 8.65
N THR A 54 1.61 11.94 9.88
CA THR A 54 1.72 10.54 10.28
C THR A 54 0.40 10.05 10.86
N VAL A 55 -0.08 8.92 10.33
CA VAL A 55 -1.20 8.18 10.92
C VAL A 55 -0.69 6.85 11.45
N ASN A 56 -1.04 6.55 12.70
CA ASN A 56 -0.61 5.37 13.43
C ASN A 56 -1.78 4.39 13.58
N SER A 57 -1.50 3.08 13.50
CA SER A 57 -2.43 2.05 13.99
C SER A 57 -2.40 2.00 15.52
N LEU A 58 -3.43 1.43 16.13
CA LEU A 58 -3.24 0.76 17.41
C LEU A 58 -2.31 -0.43 17.19
N CYS A 59 -1.60 -0.86 18.25
CA CYS A 59 -0.75 -2.04 18.14
C CYS A 59 -1.54 -3.27 17.68
N VAL A 60 -1.06 -3.91 16.62
CA VAL A 60 -1.73 -5.05 15.98
C VAL A 60 -1.05 -6.34 16.40
N ASN A 61 -1.84 -7.33 16.78
CA ASN A 61 -1.34 -8.68 17.07
C ASN A 61 -1.41 -9.52 15.78
N THR A 62 -0.27 -9.90 15.25
CA THR A 62 -0.12 -10.70 14.03
C THR A 62 0.26 -12.16 14.27
N THR A 63 0.38 -12.60 15.55
CA THR A 63 0.85 -13.97 15.90
C THR A 63 -0.09 -15.08 15.41
N ASN A 64 -1.35 -14.76 15.14
CA ASN A 64 -2.35 -15.73 14.65
C ASN A 64 -2.37 -15.83 13.12
N LEU A 65 -1.61 -14.99 12.42
CA LEU A 65 -1.47 -15.01 10.96
C LEU A 65 -0.31 -15.94 10.57
N THR A 66 -0.47 -16.65 9.47
CA THR A 66 0.56 -17.56 8.92
C THR A 66 1.62 -16.79 8.13
N THR A 67 1.17 -15.83 7.35
CA THR A 67 2.00 -14.95 6.52
C THR A 67 1.51 -13.51 6.68
N PRO A 68 1.75 -12.87 7.84
CA PRO A 68 1.19 -11.57 8.13
C PRO A 68 1.64 -10.51 7.11
N ASN A 69 0.67 -9.75 6.60
CA ASN A 69 0.87 -8.67 5.65
C ASN A 69 -0.02 -7.48 5.99
N ILE A 70 0.42 -6.27 5.65
CA ILE A 70 -0.45 -5.12 5.45
C ILE A 70 -0.69 -4.94 3.96
N ARG A 71 -1.98 -4.88 3.56
CA ARG A 71 -2.40 -4.51 2.21
C ARG A 71 -3.10 -3.16 2.27
N PHE A 72 -2.86 -2.33 1.27
CA PHE A 72 -3.46 -1.00 1.19
C PHE A 72 -3.52 -0.49 -0.24
N SER A 73 -4.46 0.42 -0.46
CA SER A 73 -4.55 1.20 -1.68
C SER A 73 -3.99 2.60 -1.42
N TYR A 74 -3.28 3.16 -2.39
CA TYR A 74 -2.71 4.50 -2.29
C TYR A 74 -2.83 5.27 -3.60
N HIS A 75 -2.92 6.60 -3.50
CA HIS A 75 -3.02 7.51 -4.63
C HIS A 75 -1.99 8.63 -4.49
N MET A 76 -1.19 8.84 -5.53
CA MET A 76 -0.12 9.85 -5.54
C MET A 76 -0.10 10.56 -6.90
N PHE A 77 -1.05 11.48 -7.08
CA PHE A 77 -1.18 12.30 -8.29
C PHE A 77 -0.98 13.78 -7.97
N GLY A 78 -0.08 14.43 -8.68
CA GLY A 78 0.17 15.86 -8.58
C GLY A 78 1.60 16.24 -9.01
N ALA A 79 1.73 17.43 -9.59
CA ALA A 79 2.98 17.89 -10.20
C ALA A 79 4.14 18.05 -9.19
N THR A 80 3.83 18.30 -7.93
CA THR A 80 4.82 18.48 -6.85
C THR A 80 4.69 17.43 -5.76
N MET A 81 4.25 16.22 -6.14
CA MET A 81 4.05 15.11 -5.22
C MET A 81 5.30 14.83 -4.39
N GLY A 82 5.08 14.63 -3.10
CA GLY A 82 6.12 14.29 -2.13
C GLY A 82 6.40 12.79 -2.02
N THR A 83 6.53 12.31 -0.80
CA THR A 83 6.87 10.91 -0.50
C THR A 83 5.86 10.33 0.47
N LEU A 84 5.39 9.13 0.18
CA LEU A 84 4.59 8.29 1.07
C LEU A 84 5.44 7.13 1.56
N GLU A 85 5.45 6.91 2.87
CA GLU A 85 6.21 5.86 3.53
C GLU A 85 5.29 5.00 4.41
N LEU A 86 5.57 3.70 4.45
CA LEU A 86 5.06 2.77 5.45
C LEU A 86 6.18 2.43 6.42
N LEU A 87 5.91 2.59 7.70
CA LEU A 87 6.82 2.20 8.76
C LEU A 87 6.19 1.06 9.59
N VAL A 88 7.05 0.16 10.04
CA VAL A 88 6.71 -0.88 11.02
C VAL A 88 7.68 -0.70 12.19
N ASP A 89 7.15 -0.49 13.38
CA ASP A 89 7.92 -0.23 14.60
C ASP A 89 8.99 0.86 14.40
N ASP A 90 8.55 2.00 13.81
CA ASP A 90 9.36 3.19 13.48
C ASP A 90 10.43 2.97 12.37
N VAL A 91 10.47 1.80 11.73
CA VAL A 91 11.40 1.50 10.62
C VAL A 91 10.67 1.59 9.29
N VAL A 92 11.19 2.40 8.34
CA VAL A 92 10.65 2.47 6.98
C VAL A 92 10.86 1.13 6.27
N VAL A 93 9.76 0.47 5.90
CA VAL A 93 9.77 -0.82 5.20
C VAL A 93 9.32 -0.70 3.74
N TRP A 94 8.66 0.40 3.39
CA TRP A 94 8.23 0.68 2.02
C TRP A 94 8.14 2.19 1.81
N SER A 95 8.38 2.65 0.58
CA SER A 95 8.31 4.07 0.21
C SER A 95 8.01 4.24 -1.26
N GLN A 96 7.22 5.28 -1.59
CA GLN A 96 6.98 5.76 -2.94
C GLN A 96 7.15 7.28 -2.98
N SER A 97 7.65 7.81 -4.11
CA SER A 97 7.91 9.25 -4.27
C SER A 97 7.50 9.73 -5.65
N GLY A 98 7.05 10.98 -5.71
CA GLY A 98 6.71 11.66 -6.93
C GLY A 98 5.35 11.27 -7.50
N ASN A 99 5.03 11.84 -8.66
CA ASN A 99 3.75 11.66 -9.33
C ASN A 99 3.64 10.27 -9.98
N LEU A 100 2.69 9.47 -9.54
CA LEU A 100 2.42 8.12 -10.04
C LEU A 100 1.19 8.07 -10.98
N GLY A 101 0.64 9.23 -11.34
CA GLY A 101 -0.55 9.34 -12.17
C GLY A 101 -1.85 9.37 -11.37
N ASP A 102 -2.95 9.76 -12.05
CA ASP A 102 -4.29 9.86 -11.47
C ASP A 102 -4.94 8.48 -11.43
N GLN A 103 -4.50 7.65 -10.51
CA GLN A 103 -4.97 6.27 -10.33
C GLN A 103 -4.70 5.76 -8.91
N TRP A 104 -5.61 4.94 -8.40
CA TRP A 104 -5.37 4.13 -7.22
C TRP A 104 -4.42 2.97 -7.56
N LEU A 105 -3.40 2.80 -6.75
CA LEU A 105 -2.43 1.71 -6.79
C LEU A 105 -2.55 0.88 -5.52
N THR A 106 -2.10 -0.36 -5.54
CA THR A 106 -2.13 -1.25 -4.38
C THR A 106 -0.74 -1.72 -4.00
N ALA A 107 -0.52 -1.95 -2.72
CA ALA A 107 0.69 -2.56 -2.20
C ALA A 107 0.36 -3.62 -1.15
N GLN A 108 1.25 -4.62 -1.03
CA GLN A 108 1.22 -5.65 -0.01
C GLN A 108 2.62 -5.78 0.57
N ILE A 109 2.75 -5.59 1.88
CA ILE A 109 4.05 -5.56 2.56
C ILE A 109 4.03 -6.55 3.72
N PRO A 110 5.00 -7.47 3.80
CA PRO A 110 5.12 -8.41 4.89
C PRO A 110 5.28 -7.71 6.25
N LEU A 111 4.63 -8.25 7.26
CA LEU A 111 4.75 -7.81 8.64
C LEU A 111 5.47 -8.88 9.49
N PRO A 112 6.12 -8.50 10.60
CA PRO A 112 6.63 -9.47 11.55
C PRO A 112 5.46 -10.22 12.23
N SER A 113 5.70 -11.47 12.65
CA SER A 113 4.78 -12.20 13.52
C SER A 113 5.08 -11.82 14.96
N ASP A 114 4.34 -10.84 15.49
CA ASP A 114 4.50 -10.32 16.85
C ASP A 114 3.14 -9.99 17.47
N SER A 115 3.10 -9.94 18.80
CA SER A 115 1.89 -9.57 19.54
C SER A 115 1.61 -8.07 19.58
N ASN A 116 2.55 -7.23 19.11
CA ASN A 116 2.50 -5.78 19.32
C ASN A 116 3.19 -5.01 18.19
N VAL A 117 2.69 -5.14 16.96
CA VAL A 117 3.21 -4.46 15.77
C VAL A 117 2.58 -3.07 15.64
N LEU A 118 3.39 -2.02 15.61
CA LEU A 118 2.95 -0.67 15.30
C LEU A 118 3.10 -0.43 13.78
N ILE A 119 2.01 -0.07 13.12
CA ILE A 119 1.99 0.25 11.69
C ILE A 119 1.72 1.75 11.54
N GLN A 120 2.53 2.42 10.73
CA GLN A 120 2.46 3.86 10.54
C GLN A 120 2.53 4.20 9.06
N PHE A 121 1.68 5.12 8.59
CA PHE A 121 1.86 5.75 7.29
C PHE A 121 2.30 7.19 7.48
N ARG A 122 3.39 7.56 6.82
CA ARG A 122 3.96 8.91 6.89
C ARG A 122 3.98 9.53 5.49
N GLY A 123 3.22 10.62 5.34
CA GLY A 123 3.24 11.47 4.17
C GLY A 123 4.20 12.64 4.37
N LEU A 124 5.14 12.81 3.46
CA LEU A 124 5.98 14.01 3.38
C LEU A 124 5.50 14.82 2.18
N THR A 125 4.98 16.03 2.42
CA THR A 125 4.47 16.87 1.36
C THR A 125 5.60 17.34 0.44
N GLY A 126 5.28 17.53 -0.83
CA GLY A 126 6.20 18.12 -1.79
C GLY A 126 6.34 19.63 -1.64
N THR A 127 6.67 20.30 -2.73
CA THR A 127 7.04 21.72 -2.70
C THR A 127 5.85 22.69 -2.89
N SER A 128 4.65 22.19 -3.20
CA SER A 128 3.46 23.00 -3.45
C SER A 128 2.17 22.22 -3.15
N PHE A 129 1.01 22.88 -3.31
CA PHE A 129 -0.33 22.35 -3.04
C PHE A 129 -0.73 21.13 -3.89
N THR A 130 -0.03 20.85 -5.01
CA THR A 130 -0.27 19.67 -5.83
C THR A 130 0.49 18.45 -5.30
N SER A 131 0.27 18.11 -4.03
CA SER A 131 0.94 17.02 -3.31
C SER A 131 0.00 16.24 -2.40
N ASP A 132 -1.31 16.25 -2.68
CA ASP A 132 -2.28 15.47 -1.93
C ASP A 132 -2.10 13.98 -2.21
N MET A 133 -1.68 13.24 -1.21
CA MET A 133 -1.58 11.78 -1.28
C MET A 133 -2.68 11.15 -0.45
N ALA A 134 -3.18 10.00 -0.89
CA ALA A 134 -4.31 9.35 -0.24
C ALA A 134 -4.04 7.87 0.04
N LEU A 135 -4.75 7.33 1.05
CA LEU A 135 -4.74 5.94 1.49
C LEU A 135 -6.15 5.42 1.66
N ASP A 136 -6.35 4.17 1.29
CA ASP A 136 -7.61 3.46 1.44
C ASP A 136 -7.40 1.95 1.59
N GLU A 137 -8.46 1.23 1.98
CA GLU A 137 -8.49 -0.23 2.08
C GLU A 137 -7.34 -0.82 2.93
N LEU A 138 -7.04 -0.20 4.07
CA LEU A 138 -5.98 -0.66 4.99
C LEU A 138 -6.40 -1.97 5.68
N VAL A 139 -5.78 -3.09 5.32
CA VAL A 139 -6.11 -4.43 5.83
C VAL A 139 -4.86 -5.16 6.29
N VAL A 140 -4.90 -5.72 7.50
CA VAL A 140 -3.86 -6.64 8.00
C VAL A 140 -4.43 -8.06 7.99
N ASP A 141 -3.83 -8.93 7.19
CA ASP A 141 -4.23 -10.34 7.03
C ASP A 141 -3.03 -11.21 6.59
N ASP A 142 -3.30 -12.43 6.14
CA ASP A 142 -2.28 -13.32 5.57
C ASP A 142 -1.82 -12.92 4.15
N GLY A 143 -2.31 -11.80 3.65
CA GLY A 143 -2.03 -11.33 2.29
C GLY A 143 -2.70 -12.15 1.20
N ILE A 144 -2.41 -11.79 -0.03
CA ILE A 144 -2.86 -12.55 -1.21
C ILE A 144 -1.72 -13.52 -1.57
N PRO A 145 -1.93 -14.83 -1.50
CA PRO A 145 -0.88 -15.79 -1.82
C PRO A 145 -0.42 -15.63 -3.27
N ALA A 146 0.86 -15.39 -3.45
CA ALA A 146 1.51 -15.33 -4.75
C ALA A 146 2.27 -16.66 -5.03
N GLY A 147 2.39 -17.01 -6.28
CA GLY A 147 3.07 -18.23 -6.74
C GLY A 147 2.68 -18.56 -8.17
N CYS A 148 3.22 -19.65 -8.71
CA CYS A 148 2.85 -20.08 -10.06
C CYS A 148 1.39 -20.51 -10.13
N THR A 149 0.58 -19.83 -10.97
CA THR A 149 -0.86 -20.13 -11.18
C THR A 149 -1.12 -21.01 -12.40
N ASP A 150 -0.10 -21.32 -13.20
CA ASP A 150 -0.25 -22.21 -14.35
C ASP A 150 -0.22 -23.67 -13.92
N THR A 151 -1.35 -24.38 -14.13
CA THR A 151 -1.51 -25.79 -13.76
C THR A 151 -0.60 -26.72 -14.55
N LEU A 152 0.01 -26.28 -15.64
CA LEU A 152 0.98 -27.05 -16.44
C LEU A 152 2.41 -26.88 -15.97
N ALA A 153 2.68 -25.96 -15.08
CA ALA A 153 4.01 -25.73 -14.52
C ALA A 153 4.37 -26.81 -13.49
N ALA A 154 5.66 -27.15 -13.43
CA ALA A 154 6.18 -28.14 -12.47
C ALA A 154 6.05 -27.71 -11.01
N ASN A 155 6.01 -26.41 -10.78
CA ASN A 155 5.87 -25.78 -9.46
C ASN A 155 4.51 -25.06 -9.28
N TYR A 156 3.46 -25.55 -9.95
CA TYR A 156 2.10 -25.04 -9.75
C TYR A 156 1.72 -24.99 -8.25
N SER A 157 1.22 -23.85 -7.82
CA SER A 157 0.72 -23.65 -6.44
C SER A 157 -0.81 -23.55 -6.45
N PRO A 158 -1.55 -24.53 -5.94
CA PRO A 158 -3.02 -24.49 -5.93
C PRO A 158 -3.58 -23.43 -4.97
N THR A 159 -2.77 -22.88 -4.09
CA THR A 159 -3.15 -21.81 -3.16
C THR A 159 -2.82 -20.42 -3.68
N ALA A 160 -2.00 -20.28 -4.72
CA ALA A 160 -1.68 -19.00 -5.30
C ALA A 160 -2.91 -18.37 -5.98
N SER A 161 -3.16 -17.11 -5.66
CA SER A 161 -4.21 -16.29 -6.29
C SER A 161 -3.64 -15.26 -7.25
N VAL A 162 -2.32 -15.02 -7.18
CA VAL A 162 -1.58 -14.08 -8.05
C VAL A 162 -0.35 -14.81 -8.59
N ASP A 163 -0.13 -14.73 -9.91
CA ASP A 163 1.07 -15.22 -10.53
C ASP A 163 2.26 -14.30 -10.22
N ASP A 164 3.30 -14.84 -9.62
CA ASP A 164 4.53 -14.12 -9.27
C ASP A 164 5.63 -14.24 -10.34
N GLY A 165 5.31 -14.88 -11.48
CA GLY A 165 6.27 -15.17 -12.56
C GLY A 165 7.26 -16.30 -12.25
N SER A 166 7.06 -17.03 -11.16
CA SER A 166 7.96 -18.13 -10.75
C SER A 166 7.74 -19.44 -11.50
N CYS A 167 6.78 -19.51 -12.44
CA CYS A 167 6.42 -20.74 -13.14
C CYS A 167 7.62 -21.38 -13.83
N THR A 168 7.85 -22.64 -13.52
CA THR A 168 8.90 -23.46 -14.16
C THR A 168 8.29 -24.62 -14.92
N TYR A 169 8.82 -24.90 -16.10
CA TYR A 169 8.32 -25.95 -16.96
C TYR A 169 9.38 -27.03 -17.17
N VAL A 170 8.97 -28.30 -17.05
CA VAL A 170 9.83 -29.41 -17.47
C VAL A 170 9.75 -29.44 -18.98
N LEU A 171 10.83 -29.05 -19.64
CA LEU A 171 10.97 -29.21 -21.09
C LEU A 171 11.15 -30.69 -21.41
N GLY A 172 10.05 -31.34 -21.77
CA GLY A 172 10.08 -32.71 -22.25
C GLY A 172 10.65 -32.79 -23.65
N CYS A 173 11.24 -33.93 -23.97
CA CYS A 173 11.54 -34.25 -25.36
C CYS A 173 10.22 -34.47 -26.11
N THR A 174 9.95 -33.66 -27.15
CA THR A 174 8.76 -33.77 -28.01
C THR A 174 8.91 -34.88 -29.05
N ASP A 175 10.07 -35.54 -29.11
CA ASP A 175 10.33 -36.70 -29.99
C ASP A 175 9.79 -37.98 -29.33
N SER A 176 8.69 -38.50 -29.85
CA SER A 176 8.06 -39.72 -29.37
C SER A 176 8.90 -40.97 -29.57
N THR A 177 10.05 -40.85 -30.26
CA THR A 177 11.02 -41.95 -30.50
C THR A 177 12.29 -41.86 -29.65
N ALA A 178 12.42 -40.77 -28.84
CA ALA A 178 13.56 -40.65 -27.95
C ALA A 178 13.45 -41.64 -26.78
N ASN A 179 14.46 -42.46 -26.61
CA ASN A 179 14.64 -43.32 -25.43
C ASN A 179 15.33 -42.51 -24.32
N ASN A 180 14.58 -41.95 -23.41
CA ASN A 180 15.11 -41.33 -22.17
C ASN A 180 14.84 -42.23 -20.99
#